data_0058cd55dcd29a8ffad4d1e60a350895
#
_entry.id   0058cd55dcd29a8ffad4d1e60a350895
#
_cell.length_a   1.000
_cell.length_b   1.000
_cell.length_c   1.000
_cell.angle_alpha   90.00
_cell.angle_beta   90.00
_cell.angle_gamma   90.00
#
_symmetry.space_group_name_H-M   'P 1'
#
loop_
_entity.id
_entity.type
_entity.pdbx_description
1 polymer ?
#
loop_
_entity_poly.entity_id
_entity_poly.type
_entity_poly.pdbx_seq_one_letter_code
_entity_poly.pdbx_strand_id
1 'polypeptide(L)'
;MEIPSNRRVRFHFDEVHWQVPLELGTYLLVQAGDLAAEVNYVCMPHIQEVYEISYIVSGRGTFVADGGSYPVERGTLFLNRIGEEHNIFTDNDDPIRYFYLGFRFRDACLTRTEYRSLKDFFDTAQPRMVTAGTGIQDDFLRLFNNLITADLFSATMLETCVHQILVDTYRQFTHAARPYSQPADGKKRLLYEMIHYIDENCEDLHALQKLSEPFGYSYSTLASLFSQG
;
A
#
# COMPACT_ATOMS: atom_id res chain seq x y z
N MET A 1 13.34 -21.57 -8.55
CA MET A 1 12.45 -21.93 -7.42
C MET A 1 11.13 -22.38 -8.03
N GLU A 2 10.70 -23.63 -7.80
CA GLU A 2 9.44 -24.12 -8.35
C GLU A 2 8.28 -23.39 -7.67
N ILE A 3 7.38 -22.82 -8.47
CA ILE A 3 6.17 -22.17 -7.99
C ILE A 3 5.26 -23.26 -7.39
N PRO A 4 4.84 -23.15 -6.13
CA PRO A 4 3.91 -24.12 -5.54
C PRO A 4 2.67 -24.27 -6.44
N SER A 5 2.26 -25.51 -6.70
CA SER A 5 1.17 -25.84 -7.63
C SER A 5 -0.22 -25.34 -7.20
N ASN A 6 -0.34 -24.88 -5.95
CA ASN A 6 -1.58 -24.42 -5.32
C ASN A 6 -1.71 -22.89 -5.21
N ARG A 7 -1.07 -22.13 -6.09
CA ARG A 7 -1.25 -20.69 -6.20
C ARG A 7 -1.51 -20.27 -7.65
N ARG A 8 -2.30 -19.24 -7.86
CA ARG A 8 -2.42 -18.52 -9.11
C ARG A 8 -1.67 -17.21 -9.03
N VAL A 9 -0.57 -17.11 -9.76
CA VAL A 9 0.11 -15.84 -9.97
C VAL A 9 -0.62 -15.12 -11.09
N ARG A 10 -1.29 -14.01 -10.77
CA ARG A 10 -2.00 -13.18 -11.76
C ARG A 10 -1.02 -12.22 -12.44
N PHE A 11 -0.05 -11.76 -11.69
CA PHE A 11 0.99 -10.86 -12.14
C PHE A 11 2.20 -11.04 -11.21
N HIS A 12 3.39 -11.26 -11.77
CA HIS A 12 4.59 -11.44 -10.96
C HIS A 12 5.81 -10.98 -11.75
N PHE A 13 6.58 -10.09 -11.16
CA PHE A 13 7.87 -9.67 -11.64
C PHE A 13 8.90 -9.87 -10.54
N ASP A 14 10.01 -10.49 -10.89
CA ASP A 14 11.17 -10.73 -10.04
C ASP A 14 12.45 -10.72 -10.88
N GLU A 15 13.57 -11.04 -10.28
CA GLU A 15 14.87 -11.12 -10.94
C GLU A 15 14.94 -12.16 -12.09
N VAL A 16 14.04 -13.14 -12.12
CA VAL A 16 13.93 -14.09 -13.24
C VAL A 16 13.41 -13.39 -14.49
N HIS A 17 12.46 -12.47 -14.35
CA HIS A 17 11.87 -11.72 -15.44
C HIS A 17 12.77 -10.53 -15.85
N TRP A 18 13.44 -9.91 -14.90
CA TRP A 18 14.28 -8.73 -15.14
C TRP A 18 15.76 -9.05 -15.33
N GLN A 19 16.18 -10.31 -15.15
CA GLN A 19 17.57 -10.77 -15.09
C GLN A 19 18.39 -10.22 -13.91
N VAL A 20 18.08 -9.00 -13.47
CA VAL A 20 18.62 -8.30 -12.30
C VAL A 20 17.51 -7.42 -11.72
N PRO A 21 17.59 -7.03 -10.44
CA PRO A 21 16.66 -6.04 -9.88
C PRO A 21 16.65 -4.76 -10.73
N LEU A 22 15.46 -4.16 -10.88
CA LEU A 22 15.36 -2.88 -11.58
C LEU A 22 15.97 -1.77 -10.73
N GLU A 23 17.04 -1.17 -11.24
CA GLU A 23 17.66 0.01 -10.64
C GLU A 23 16.82 1.25 -11.00
N LEU A 24 16.02 1.70 -10.07
CA LEU A 24 15.41 3.02 -10.09
C LEU A 24 16.35 4.02 -9.41
N GLY A 25 16.14 5.31 -9.56
CA GLY A 25 17.06 6.32 -9.00
C GLY A 25 17.32 6.13 -7.51
N THR A 26 16.26 5.90 -6.74
CA THR A 26 16.27 5.78 -5.27
C THR A 26 16.20 4.35 -4.77
N TYR A 27 15.59 3.46 -5.51
CA TYR A 27 15.27 2.09 -5.08
C TYR A 27 15.83 1.03 -6.00
N LEU A 28 16.08 -0.15 -5.45
CA LEU A 28 16.14 -1.39 -6.20
C LEU A 28 14.77 -2.06 -6.08
N LEU A 29 14.04 -2.18 -7.17
CA LEU A 29 12.80 -2.94 -7.24
C LEU A 29 13.16 -4.39 -7.56
N VAL A 30 12.90 -5.30 -6.60
CA VAL A 30 13.33 -6.70 -6.68
C VAL A 30 12.19 -7.60 -7.10
N GLN A 31 10.99 -7.35 -6.59
CA GLN A 31 9.79 -8.11 -6.94
C GLN A 31 8.53 -7.29 -6.77
N ALA A 32 7.52 -7.58 -7.57
CA ALA A 32 6.17 -7.05 -7.41
C ALA A 32 5.17 -8.03 -7.99
N GLY A 33 3.98 -8.13 -7.40
CA GLY A 33 3.00 -9.05 -7.95
C GLY A 33 1.62 -9.01 -7.32
N ASP A 34 0.71 -9.71 -8.00
CA ASP A 34 -0.67 -10.00 -7.61
C ASP A 34 -0.81 -11.51 -7.49
N LEU A 35 -0.91 -12.03 -6.29
CA LEU A 35 -1.02 -13.44 -6.00
C LEU A 35 -2.41 -13.75 -5.44
N ALA A 36 -3.11 -14.68 -6.07
CA ALA A 36 -4.31 -15.32 -5.53
C ALA A 36 -3.96 -16.73 -5.05
N ALA A 37 -4.07 -16.95 -3.74
CA ALA A 37 -3.84 -18.26 -3.16
C ALA A 37 -4.96 -19.23 -3.56
N GLU A 38 -4.62 -20.49 -3.71
CA GLU A 38 -5.58 -21.60 -3.79
C GLU A 38 -5.71 -22.26 -2.41
N VAL A 39 -6.72 -23.12 -2.26
CA VAL A 39 -6.93 -23.90 -1.04
C VAL A 39 -5.63 -24.66 -0.67
N ASN A 40 -5.29 -24.69 0.60
CA ASN A 40 -4.06 -25.27 1.13
C ASN A 40 -2.76 -24.59 0.67
N TYR A 41 -2.83 -23.35 0.17
CA TYR A 41 -1.61 -22.61 -0.15
C TYR A 41 -0.82 -22.30 1.12
N VAL A 42 0.45 -22.62 1.07
CA VAL A 42 1.46 -22.23 2.07
C VAL A 42 2.66 -21.68 1.33
N CYS A 43 3.03 -20.46 1.62
CA CYS A 43 4.35 -19.96 1.27
C CYS A 43 5.33 -20.54 2.27
N MET A 44 6.29 -21.35 1.80
CA MET A 44 7.26 -22.01 2.69
C MET A 44 8.11 -21.00 3.46
N PRO A 45 8.50 -21.30 4.70
CA PRO A 45 9.38 -20.44 5.47
C PRO A 45 10.67 -20.12 4.70
N HIS A 46 11.02 -18.84 4.64
CA HIS A 46 12.27 -18.37 4.05
C HIS A 46 12.70 -17.05 4.71
N ILE A 47 13.99 -16.76 4.60
CA ILE A 47 14.54 -15.49 5.08
C ILE A 47 14.27 -14.40 4.04
N GLN A 48 13.69 -13.31 4.47
CA GLN A 48 13.38 -12.18 3.61
C GLN A 48 14.65 -11.39 3.27
N GLU A 49 14.93 -11.25 1.99
CA GLU A 49 16.12 -10.54 1.52
C GLU A 49 15.86 -9.07 1.18
N VAL A 50 14.61 -8.66 1.16
CA VAL A 50 14.14 -7.31 0.81
C VAL A 50 13.16 -6.80 1.84
N TYR A 51 12.91 -5.49 1.89
CA TYR A 51 11.67 -5.02 2.51
C TYR A 51 10.50 -5.45 1.64
N GLU A 52 9.47 -6.01 2.24
CA GLU A 52 8.27 -6.36 1.50
C GLU A 52 7.03 -5.73 2.14
N ILE A 53 6.25 -5.10 1.30
CA ILE A 53 4.91 -4.60 1.60
C ILE A 53 3.91 -5.56 0.98
N SER A 54 3.01 -6.12 1.78
CA SER A 54 1.92 -6.97 1.33
C SER A 54 0.57 -6.34 1.67
N TYR A 55 -0.31 -6.16 0.66
CA TYR A 55 -1.66 -5.62 0.82
C TYR A 55 -2.70 -6.69 0.49
N ILE A 56 -3.57 -7.01 1.44
CA ILE A 56 -4.60 -8.05 1.26
C ILE A 56 -5.80 -7.46 0.52
N VAL A 57 -6.02 -7.93 -0.71
CA VAL A 57 -7.10 -7.49 -1.60
C VAL A 57 -8.43 -8.16 -1.24
N SER A 58 -8.38 -9.46 -0.91
CA SER A 58 -9.55 -10.25 -0.50
C SER A 58 -9.13 -11.51 0.23
N GLY A 59 -10.09 -12.14 0.90
CA GLY A 59 -9.86 -13.38 1.64
C GLY A 59 -9.21 -13.16 2.99
N ARG A 60 -8.86 -14.28 3.65
CA ARG A 60 -8.24 -14.33 4.98
C ARG A 60 -7.07 -15.29 5.01
N GLY A 61 -6.15 -15.05 5.94
CA GLY A 61 -5.01 -15.92 6.15
C GLY A 61 -4.21 -15.55 7.39
N THR A 62 -3.02 -16.12 7.49
CA THR A 62 -2.10 -15.84 8.58
C THR A 62 -0.72 -15.59 8.00
N PHE A 63 -0.13 -14.45 8.32
CA PHE A 63 1.28 -14.18 8.08
C PHE A 63 2.05 -14.52 9.36
N VAL A 64 3.15 -15.21 9.20
CA VAL A 64 4.09 -15.49 10.29
C VAL A 64 5.38 -14.76 9.98
N ALA A 65 5.87 -13.97 10.91
CA ALA A 65 7.12 -13.24 10.77
C ALA A 65 7.82 -13.16 12.11
N ASP A 66 9.09 -13.48 12.14
CA ASP A 66 9.95 -13.42 13.34
C ASP A 66 9.33 -14.13 14.56
N GLY A 67 8.75 -15.31 14.34
CA GLY A 67 8.08 -16.12 15.36
C GLY A 67 6.71 -15.61 15.81
N GLY A 68 6.25 -14.46 15.35
CA GLY A 68 4.90 -13.94 15.58
C GLY A 68 3.90 -14.42 14.54
N SER A 69 2.63 -14.60 14.93
CA SER A 69 1.53 -15.01 14.06
C SER A 69 0.51 -13.87 13.96
N TYR A 70 0.19 -13.46 12.73
CA TYR A 70 -0.61 -12.27 12.43
C TYR A 70 -1.77 -12.64 11.51
N PRO A 71 -3.01 -12.68 12.03
CA PRO A 71 -4.17 -12.89 11.20
C PRO A 71 -4.34 -11.67 10.26
N VAL A 72 -4.56 -11.95 8.98
CA VAL A 72 -4.75 -10.94 7.96
C VAL A 72 -6.04 -11.16 7.20
N GLU A 73 -6.66 -10.05 6.80
CA GLU A 73 -7.90 -10.02 6.04
C GLU A 73 -7.90 -8.85 5.05
N ARG A 74 -8.96 -8.74 4.24
CA ARG A 74 -9.10 -7.63 3.29
C ARG A 74 -8.80 -6.28 3.93
N GLY A 75 -7.95 -5.49 3.26
CA GLY A 75 -7.52 -4.17 3.73
C GLY A 75 -6.31 -4.21 4.66
N THR A 76 -5.83 -5.38 5.09
CA THR A 76 -4.59 -5.46 5.86
C THR A 76 -3.38 -5.08 5.01
N LEU A 77 -2.56 -4.19 5.54
CA LEU A 77 -1.24 -3.86 5.03
C LEU A 77 -0.20 -4.42 6.00
N PHE A 78 0.66 -5.32 5.52
CA PHE A 78 1.67 -6.03 6.31
C PHE A 78 3.08 -5.70 5.84
N LEU A 79 4.03 -5.63 6.78
CA LEU A 79 5.45 -5.36 6.50
C LEU A 79 6.34 -6.53 6.93
N ASN A 80 7.14 -7.05 5.98
CA ASN A 80 8.27 -7.93 6.24
C ASN A 80 9.58 -7.14 6.13
N ARG A 81 10.52 -7.43 7.00
CA ARG A 81 11.84 -6.79 7.06
C ARG A 81 12.91 -7.70 6.49
N ILE A 82 14.01 -7.09 6.10
CA ILE A 82 15.20 -7.82 5.70
C ILE A 82 15.73 -8.64 6.88
N GLY A 83 16.08 -9.91 6.61
CA GLY A 83 16.67 -10.84 7.58
C GLY A 83 15.67 -11.59 8.44
N GLU A 84 14.37 -11.33 8.31
CA GLU A 84 13.33 -12.05 9.06
C GLU A 84 12.90 -13.32 8.35
N GLU A 85 12.70 -14.39 9.12
CA GLU A 85 12.01 -15.58 8.61
C GLU A 85 10.51 -15.31 8.55
N HIS A 86 9.90 -15.53 7.39
CA HIS A 86 8.46 -15.41 7.25
C HIS A 86 7.84 -16.55 6.44
N ASN A 87 6.54 -16.73 6.65
CA ASN A 87 5.71 -17.59 5.82
C ASN A 87 4.25 -17.12 5.84
N ILE A 88 3.44 -17.66 4.91
CA ILE A 88 2.06 -17.24 4.69
C ILE A 88 1.19 -18.48 4.57
N PHE A 89 0.09 -18.50 5.31
CA PHE A 89 -0.95 -19.51 5.22
C PHE A 89 -2.25 -18.85 4.75
N THR A 90 -2.95 -19.47 3.81
CA THR A 90 -4.30 -19.06 3.44
C THR A 90 -5.35 -19.74 4.29
N ASP A 91 -6.48 -19.08 4.50
CA ASP A 91 -7.71 -19.74 4.96
C ASP A 91 -8.28 -20.58 3.80
N ASN A 92 -8.75 -21.79 4.07
CA ASN A 92 -9.24 -22.69 3.03
C ASN A 92 -10.66 -22.38 2.57
N ASP A 93 -11.46 -21.75 3.42
CA ASP A 93 -12.84 -21.35 3.11
C ASP A 93 -12.89 -19.98 2.41
N ASP A 94 -11.85 -19.15 2.63
CA ASP A 94 -11.77 -17.79 2.09
C ASP A 94 -10.30 -17.46 1.71
N PRO A 95 -9.77 -18.09 0.62
CA PRO A 95 -8.36 -17.95 0.25
C PRO A 95 -7.95 -16.52 -0.04
N ILE A 96 -6.76 -16.13 0.47
CA ILE A 96 -6.26 -14.77 0.30
C ILE A 96 -5.84 -14.45 -1.13
N ARG A 97 -6.08 -13.21 -1.53
CA ARG A 97 -5.42 -12.56 -2.65
C ARG A 97 -4.70 -11.33 -2.12
N TYR A 98 -3.45 -11.17 -2.48
CA TYR A 98 -2.66 -10.03 -2.03
C TYR A 98 -1.73 -9.49 -3.11
N PHE A 99 -1.50 -8.19 -3.03
CA PHE A 99 -0.45 -7.50 -3.77
C PHE A 99 0.80 -7.46 -2.92
N TYR A 100 1.97 -7.55 -3.54
CA TYR A 100 3.24 -7.41 -2.85
C TYR A 100 4.24 -6.60 -3.65
N LEU A 101 5.15 -5.95 -2.93
CA LEU A 101 6.25 -5.14 -3.43
C LEU A 101 7.49 -5.40 -2.58
N GLY A 102 8.52 -5.99 -3.20
CA GLY A 102 9.83 -6.21 -2.58
C GLY A 102 10.87 -5.24 -3.13
N PHE A 103 11.54 -4.51 -2.25
CA PHE A 103 12.47 -3.46 -2.63
C PHE A 103 13.63 -3.32 -1.64
N ARG A 104 14.68 -2.58 -2.07
CA ARG A 104 15.77 -2.08 -1.22
C ARG A 104 16.00 -0.60 -1.48
N PHE A 105 16.48 0.11 -0.48
CA PHE A 105 16.99 1.48 -0.67
C PHE A 105 18.38 1.41 -1.28
N ARG A 106 18.70 2.33 -2.20
CA ARG A 106 20.05 2.52 -2.70
C ARG A 106 20.82 3.43 -1.75
N ASP A 107 22.07 3.09 -1.45
CA ASP A 107 22.90 3.86 -0.49
C ASP A 107 23.05 5.34 -0.87
N ALA A 108 23.10 5.62 -2.17
CA ALA A 108 23.23 7.00 -2.66
C ALA A 108 22.08 7.92 -2.24
N CYS A 109 20.88 7.40 -2.06
CA CYS A 109 19.71 8.20 -1.65
C CYS A 109 19.69 8.48 -0.14
N LEU A 110 20.36 7.67 0.68
CA LEU A 110 20.35 7.77 2.14
C LEU A 110 21.12 9.00 2.68
N THR A 111 21.75 9.77 1.81
CA THR A 111 22.30 11.08 2.13
C THR A 111 21.20 12.11 2.43
N ARG A 112 20.00 11.94 1.87
CA ARG A 112 18.83 12.79 2.10
C ARG A 112 18.04 12.31 3.31
N THR A 113 17.65 13.26 4.16
CA THR A 113 17.00 12.98 5.46
C THR A 113 15.68 12.23 5.30
N GLU A 114 14.86 12.60 4.32
CA GLU A 114 13.57 11.96 4.09
C GLU A 114 13.68 10.47 3.76
N TYR A 115 14.65 10.07 2.93
CA TYR A 115 14.85 8.65 2.59
C TYR A 115 15.45 7.86 3.76
N ARG A 116 16.30 8.50 4.56
CA ARG A 116 16.82 7.90 5.80
C ARG A 116 15.69 7.64 6.78
N SER A 117 14.83 8.64 7.01
CA SER A 117 13.67 8.48 7.90
C SER A 117 12.71 7.41 7.41
N LEU A 118 12.52 7.31 6.09
CA LEU A 118 11.68 6.26 5.50
C LEU A 118 12.30 4.88 5.69
N LYS A 119 13.62 4.74 5.49
CA LYS A 119 14.34 3.49 5.76
C LYS A 119 14.27 3.10 7.23
N ASP A 120 14.54 4.04 8.15
CA ASP A 120 14.47 3.81 9.60
C ASP A 120 13.06 3.32 10.02
N PHE A 121 12.01 3.85 9.38
CA PHE A 121 10.66 3.34 9.57
C PHE A 121 10.56 1.87 9.13
N PHE A 122 10.98 1.51 7.92
CA PHE A 122 10.92 0.12 7.45
C PHE A 122 11.77 -0.84 8.29
N ASP A 123 12.89 -0.36 8.87
CA ASP A 123 13.72 -1.15 9.79
C ASP A 123 13.03 -1.43 11.14
N THR A 124 12.15 -0.52 11.60
CA THR A 124 11.68 -0.53 12.99
C THR A 124 10.16 -0.51 13.17
N ALA A 125 9.37 -0.44 12.08
CA ALA A 125 7.92 -0.26 12.14
C ALA A 125 7.23 -1.24 13.11
N GLN A 126 6.41 -0.67 13.99
CA GLN A 126 5.48 -1.38 14.88
C GLN A 126 4.16 -0.61 14.93
N PRO A 127 3.01 -1.29 14.91
CA PRO A 127 2.84 -2.75 14.75
C PRO A 127 3.31 -3.26 13.39
N ARG A 128 3.27 -4.59 13.15
CA ARG A 128 3.67 -5.19 11.86
C ARG A 128 2.64 -5.04 10.76
N MET A 129 1.42 -4.78 11.15
CA MET A 129 0.29 -4.62 10.23
C MET A 129 -0.66 -3.53 10.70
N VAL A 130 -1.37 -2.96 9.75
CA VAL A 130 -2.45 -2.00 9.98
C VAL A 130 -3.58 -2.26 8.99
N THR A 131 -4.77 -1.77 9.29
CA THR A 131 -5.84 -1.68 8.29
C THR A 131 -5.61 -0.41 7.46
N ALA A 132 -5.38 -0.57 6.17
CA ALA A 132 -5.11 0.52 5.26
C ALA A 132 -6.40 1.06 4.62
N GLY A 133 -6.38 2.34 4.28
CA GLY A 133 -7.42 2.95 3.44
C GLY A 133 -7.36 2.45 1.99
N THR A 134 -8.36 2.80 1.19
CA THR A 134 -8.53 2.29 -0.19
C THR A 134 -7.44 2.72 -1.16
N GLY A 135 -6.78 3.86 -0.94
CA GLY A 135 -5.79 4.42 -1.88
C GLY A 135 -4.59 3.53 -2.17
N ILE A 136 -4.15 2.71 -1.21
CA ILE A 136 -2.97 1.84 -1.38
C ILE A 136 -3.18 0.78 -2.47
N GLN A 137 -4.41 0.28 -2.64
CA GLN A 137 -4.74 -0.66 -3.71
C GLN A 137 -4.54 -0.04 -5.09
N ASP A 138 -4.97 1.20 -5.26
CA ASP A 138 -4.83 1.93 -6.53
C ASP A 138 -3.37 2.22 -6.86
N ASP A 139 -2.55 2.50 -5.86
CA ASP A 139 -1.11 2.69 -6.04
C ASP A 139 -0.42 1.43 -6.56
N PHE A 140 -0.77 0.26 -6.02
CA PHE A 140 -0.30 -1.03 -6.55
C PHE A 140 -0.76 -1.26 -7.99
N LEU A 141 -2.02 -0.98 -8.31
CA LEU A 141 -2.53 -1.13 -9.68
C LEU A 141 -1.82 -0.20 -10.67
N ARG A 142 -1.49 1.03 -10.25
CA ARG A 142 -0.67 1.96 -11.04
C ARG A 142 0.74 1.41 -11.26
N LEU A 143 1.38 0.86 -10.22
CA LEU A 143 2.69 0.21 -10.34
C LEU A 143 2.63 -0.92 -11.38
N PHE A 144 1.66 -1.83 -11.28
CA PHE A 144 1.53 -2.96 -12.21
C PHE A 144 1.30 -2.50 -13.65
N ASN A 145 0.47 -1.48 -13.87
CA ASN A 145 0.27 -0.91 -15.20
C ASN A 145 1.57 -0.32 -15.77
N ASN A 146 2.39 0.34 -14.96
CA ASN A 146 3.66 0.88 -15.41
C ASN A 146 4.73 -0.20 -15.63
N LEU A 147 4.68 -1.34 -14.93
CA LEU A 147 5.58 -2.47 -15.14
C LEU A 147 5.39 -3.14 -16.51
N ILE A 148 4.19 -3.11 -17.06
CA ILE A 148 3.89 -3.65 -18.40
C ILE A 148 4.00 -2.62 -19.53
N THR A 149 4.20 -1.35 -19.19
CA THR A 149 4.36 -0.26 -20.17
C THR A 149 5.85 -0.03 -20.41
N ALA A 150 6.28 -0.09 -21.66
CA ALA A 150 7.67 0.15 -22.03
C ALA A 150 7.80 1.42 -22.87
N ASP A 151 8.22 2.51 -22.25
CA ASP A 151 8.49 3.79 -22.91
C ASP A 151 9.69 4.52 -22.29
N LEU A 152 10.01 5.69 -22.84
CA LEU A 152 11.13 6.53 -22.40
C LEU A 152 11.05 6.92 -20.90
N PHE A 153 9.84 7.00 -20.34
CA PHE A 153 9.60 7.48 -18.97
C PHE A 153 9.32 6.35 -17.98
N SER A 154 9.35 5.09 -18.43
CA SER A 154 8.98 3.92 -17.60
C SER A 154 9.76 3.88 -16.27
N ALA A 155 11.07 4.10 -16.28
CA ALA A 155 11.88 4.09 -15.04
C ALA A 155 11.45 5.20 -14.06
N THR A 156 11.17 6.42 -14.57
CA THR A 156 10.70 7.54 -13.75
C THR A 156 9.31 7.27 -13.17
N MET A 157 8.41 6.70 -13.97
CA MET A 157 7.07 6.36 -13.53
C MET A 157 7.09 5.24 -12.49
N LEU A 158 7.91 4.20 -12.68
CA LEU A 158 8.09 3.13 -11.72
C LEU A 158 8.65 3.65 -10.39
N GLU A 159 9.69 4.50 -10.43
CA GLU A 159 10.22 5.13 -9.22
C GLU A 159 9.16 5.94 -8.47
N THR A 160 8.35 6.70 -9.21
CA THR A 160 7.24 7.49 -8.64
C THR A 160 6.20 6.59 -7.98
N CYS A 161 5.77 5.51 -8.64
CA CYS A 161 4.80 4.56 -8.08
C CYS A 161 5.34 3.87 -6.82
N VAL A 162 6.60 3.38 -6.86
CA VAL A 162 7.24 2.78 -5.69
C VAL A 162 7.30 3.80 -4.55
N HIS A 163 7.78 5.01 -4.81
CA HIS A 163 7.85 6.06 -3.78
C HIS A 163 6.49 6.37 -3.16
N GLN A 164 5.44 6.47 -3.99
CA GLN A 164 4.07 6.70 -3.53
C GLN A 164 3.62 5.57 -2.57
N ILE A 165 3.78 4.30 -2.95
CA ILE A 165 3.43 3.15 -2.11
C ILE A 165 4.18 3.20 -0.77
N LEU A 166 5.48 3.52 -0.78
CA LEU A 166 6.29 3.57 0.44
C LEU A 166 5.83 4.70 1.38
N VAL A 167 5.59 5.89 0.83
CA VAL A 167 5.14 7.04 1.62
C VAL A 167 3.73 6.82 2.16
N ASP A 168 2.82 6.26 1.38
CA ASP A 168 1.46 5.99 1.84
C ASP A 168 1.43 4.85 2.86
N THR A 169 2.29 3.83 2.71
CA THR A 169 2.53 2.82 3.76
C THR A 169 2.99 3.48 5.06
N TYR A 170 4.01 4.33 5.01
CA TYR A 170 4.48 5.10 6.18
C TYR A 170 3.34 5.87 6.84
N ARG A 171 2.50 6.55 6.07
CA ARG A 171 1.36 7.33 6.58
C ARG A 171 0.32 6.45 7.26
N GLN A 172 -0.01 5.29 6.69
CA GLN A 172 -0.96 4.33 7.29
C GLN A 172 -0.47 3.83 8.65
N PHE A 173 0.81 3.50 8.76
CA PHE A 173 1.38 2.97 9.99
C PHE A 173 1.59 4.02 11.08
N THR A 174 1.94 5.23 10.72
CA THR A 174 2.25 6.28 11.69
C THR A 174 1.04 7.10 12.10
N HIS A 175 -0.13 6.85 11.47
CA HIS A 175 -1.29 7.74 11.58
C HIS A 175 -0.87 9.21 11.40
N ALA A 176 0.16 9.42 10.60
CA ALA A 176 0.79 10.71 10.37
C ALA A 176 -0.08 11.61 9.50
N ALA A 177 -1.37 11.70 9.82
CA ALA A 177 -2.17 12.85 9.50
C ALA A 177 -1.70 14.04 10.36
N ARG A 178 -0.37 14.29 10.41
CA ARG A 178 0.09 15.64 10.70
C ARG A 178 -0.07 16.39 9.40
N PRO A 179 -1.04 17.30 9.34
CA PRO A 179 -1.13 18.14 8.17
C PRO A 179 0.25 18.77 7.98
N TYR A 180 0.80 18.64 6.80
CA TYR A 180 1.89 19.50 6.35
C TYR A 180 1.53 20.90 6.83
N SER A 181 2.32 21.50 7.71
CA SER A 181 1.99 22.71 8.46
C SER A 181 2.10 23.96 7.59
N GLN A 182 1.43 23.96 6.45
CA GLN A 182 0.85 25.18 5.98
C GLN A 182 -0.49 25.32 6.72
N PRO A 183 -0.85 26.50 7.20
CA PRO A 183 -2.19 26.78 7.65
C PRO A 183 -3.11 26.69 6.40
N ALA A 184 -3.37 25.48 5.96
CA ALA A 184 -4.51 25.25 5.08
C ALA A 184 -5.70 25.73 5.93
N ASP A 185 -6.33 26.81 5.49
CA ASP A 185 -7.57 27.27 6.05
C ASP A 185 -8.46 26.03 6.24
N GLY A 186 -8.70 25.62 7.50
CA GLY A 186 -9.38 24.38 7.80
C GLY A 186 -10.75 24.31 7.11
N LYS A 187 -11.33 25.46 6.77
CA LYS A 187 -12.52 25.58 5.95
C LYS A 187 -12.32 25.16 4.50
N LYS A 188 -11.20 25.53 3.87
CA LYS A 188 -10.89 25.12 2.50
C LYS A 188 -10.64 23.62 2.41
N ARG A 189 -9.93 23.07 3.38
CA ARG A 189 -9.71 21.63 3.47
C ARG A 189 -11.02 20.88 3.59
N LEU A 190 -11.88 21.27 4.52
CA LEU A 190 -13.20 20.67 4.69
C LEU A 190 -14.05 20.77 3.43
N LEU A 191 -13.98 21.90 2.71
CA LEU A 191 -14.66 22.07 1.44
C LEU A 191 -14.20 21.06 0.39
N TYR A 192 -12.88 20.88 0.23
CA TYR A 192 -12.33 19.88 -0.70
C TYR A 192 -12.71 18.45 -0.31
N GLU A 193 -12.66 18.10 0.96
CA GLU A 193 -13.08 16.79 1.46
C GLU A 193 -14.56 16.54 1.16
N MET A 194 -15.42 17.55 1.29
CA MET A 194 -16.84 17.46 0.96
C MET A 194 -17.08 17.28 -0.54
N ILE A 195 -16.38 18.06 -1.39
CA ILE A 195 -16.47 17.93 -2.85
C ILE A 195 -16.08 16.51 -3.26
N HIS A 196 -14.97 16.02 -2.79
CA HIS A 196 -14.48 14.68 -3.09
C HIS A 196 -15.48 13.60 -2.65
N TYR A 197 -16.02 13.72 -1.43
CA TYR A 197 -17.03 12.80 -0.95
C TYR A 197 -18.31 12.82 -1.83
N ILE A 198 -18.73 14.00 -2.28
CA ILE A 198 -19.89 14.13 -3.18
C ILE A 198 -19.60 13.45 -4.52
N ASP A 199 -18.42 13.66 -5.10
CA ASP A 199 -18.02 13.07 -6.38
C ASP A 199 -17.97 11.53 -6.30
N GLU A 200 -17.46 10.98 -5.20
CA GLU A 200 -17.38 9.52 -4.99
C GLU A 200 -18.73 8.87 -4.68
N ASN A 201 -19.68 9.63 -4.15
CA ASN A 201 -20.97 9.09 -3.66
C ASN A 201 -22.19 9.72 -4.39
N CYS A 202 -21.97 10.35 -5.55
CA CYS A 202 -23.03 11.12 -6.23
C CYS A 202 -24.26 10.28 -6.61
N GLU A 203 -24.09 8.98 -6.89
CA GLU A 203 -25.19 8.06 -7.23
C GLU A 203 -26.08 7.74 -6.02
N ASP A 204 -25.52 7.72 -4.81
CA ASP A 204 -26.20 7.37 -3.56
C ASP A 204 -26.62 8.59 -2.75
N LEU A 205 -26.09 9.77 -3.09
CA LEU A 205 -26.30 11.00 -2.36
C LEU A 205 -27.56 11.74 -2.84
N HIS A 206 -28.74 11.24 -2.44
CA HIS A 206 -30.03 11.84 -2.86
C HIS A 206 -30.37 13.15 -2.16
N ALA A 207 -29.63 13.56 -1.13
CA ALA A 207 -29.85 14.80 -0.41
C ALA A 207 -28.57 15.30 0.27
N LEU A 208 -28.24 16.58 0.10
CA LEU A 208 -27.06 17.21 0.74
C LEU A 208 -27.10 17.18 2.28
N GLN A 209 -28.30 17.02 2.89
CA GLN A 209 -28.42 16.84 4.34
C GLN A 209 -27.67 15.61 4.86
N LYS A 210 -27.50 14.57 4.03
CA LYS A 210 -26.75 13.36 4.38
C LYS A 210 -25.26 13.62 4.60
N LEU A 211 -24.71 14.73 4.14
CA LEU A 211 -23.33 15.12 4.42
C LEU A 211 -23.09 15.43 5.91
N SER A 212 -24.13 15.69 6.68
CA SER A 212 -23.99 15.99 8.12
C SER A 212 -23.41 14.80 8.91
N GLU A 213 -23.75 13.57 8.54
CA GLU A 213 -23.27 12.35 9.22
C GLU A 213 -21.76 12.10 9.05
N PRO A 214 -21.22 11.98 7.81
CA PRO A 214 -19.81 11.67 7.61
C PRO A 214 -18.88 12.81 8.05
N PHE A 215 -19.34 14.06 8.01
CA PHE A 215 -18.50 15.20 8.36
C PHE A 215 -18.67 15.71 9.80
N GLY A 216 -19.68 15.26 10.53
CA GLY A 216 -19.91 15.67 11.91
C GLY A 216 -20.31 17.15 12.09
N TYR A 217 -20.79 17.80 11.02
CA TYR A 217 -21.25 19.20 11.05
C TYR A 217 -22.73 19.31 10.69
N SER A 218 -23.40 20.36 11.18
CA SER A 218 -24.75 20.64 10.76
C SER A 218 -24.84 21.00 9.27
N TYR A 219 -25.94 20.66 8.62
CA TYR A 219 -26.17 21.03 7.22
C TYR A 219 -26.01 22.53 6.98
N SER A 220 -26.50 23.39 7.89
CA SER A 220 -26.35 24.84 7.76
C SER A 220 -24.88 25.29 7.77
N THR A 221 -24.03 24.64 8.57
CA THR A 221 -22.61 24.90 8.61
C THR A 221 -21.94 24.49 7.29
N LEU A 222 -22.24 23.31 6.78
CA LEU A 222 -21.72 22.81 5.52
C LEU A 222 -22.17 23.65 4.34
N ALA A 223 -23.47 24.01 4.27
CA ALA A 223 -24.03 24.89 3.23
C ALA A 223 -23.39 26.28 3.24
N SER A 224 -23.10 26.83 4.42
CA SER A 224 -22.40 28.11 4.54
C SER A 224 -20.95 28.03 4.00
N LEU A 225 -20.27 26.91 4.18
CA LEU A 225 -18.92 26.70 3.62
C LEU A 225 -18.94 26.72 2.08
N PHE A 226 -19.92 26.03 1.48
CA PHE A 226 -20.09 26.04 0.02
C PHE A 226 -20.42 27.42 -0.56
N SER A 227 -21.16 28.25 0.19
CA SER A 227 -21.54 29.60 -0.28
C SER A 227 -20.42 30.64 -0.15
N GLN A 228 -19.36 30.35 0.59
CA GLN A 228 -18.24 31.25 0.87
C GLN A 228 -16.94 30.89 0.09
N GLY A 229 -16.90 29.73 -0.56
CA GLY A 229 -15.79 29.22 -1.36
C GLY A 229 -16.05 29.28 -2.83
#